data_e8495a65265489c567abb518773fc750
#
_entry.id   e8495a65265489c567abb518773fc750
#
_cell.length_a   1.000
_cell.length_b   1.000
_cell.length_c   1.000
_cell.angle_alpha   90.00
_cell.angle_beta   90.00
_cell.angle_gamma   90.00
#
_symmetry.space_group_name_H-M   'P 1'
#
loop_
_entity.id
_entity.type
_entity.pdbx_description
1 polymer ?
#
loop_
_entity_poly.entity_id
_entity_poly.type
_entity_poly.pdbx_seq_one_letter_code
_entity_poly.pdbx_strand_id
1 'polypeptide(L)'
;SEMCIRDRIQEDYDEEKDVRTTVVRIVTENGAKAMGRPQGTYITIEAPDLSVPDEDYHREISEEISKHLKQLIDLKKEKSILVVGLGNAGITADALGPHVVENLRMTRHIIREYGLRGIDHEKMHRVSGIVPGVMAQTGMETAEIIQGVVAETKPDVVVAIDALAARSVRRLNRTIQILSLIHISEPT
;
A
#
# COMPACT_ATOMS: atom_id res chain seq x y z
N SER A 1 -32.72 0.98 2.37
CA SER A 1 -31.57 1.36 1.58
C SER A 1 -30.87 0.07 1.15
N GLU A 2 -31.21 -0.44 -0.04
CA GLU A 2 -30.65 -1.68 -0.58
C GLU A 2 -29.20 -1.41 -0.96
N MET A 3 -28.29 -1.87 -0.12
CA MET A 3 -26.88 -2.00 -0.46
C MET A 3 -26.78 -3.05 -1.56
N CYS A 4 -26.30 -2.66 -2.72
CA CYS A 4 -26.27 -3.54 -3.89
C CYS A 4 -25.46 -4.80 -3.56
N ILE A 5 -25.99 -5.99 -3.95
CA ILE A 5 -25.41 -7.33 -3.64
C ILE A 5 -23.91 -7.47 -4.03
N ARG A 6 -23.38 -6.53 -4.81
CA ARG A 6 -21.96 -6.50 -5.24
C ARG A 6 -21.02 -5.78 -4.26
N ASP A 7 -21.54 -4.87 -3.44
CA ASP A 7 -20.74 -4.17 -2.44
C ASP A 7 -20.74 -5.01 -1.16
N ARG A 8 -19.55 -5.32 -0.62
CA ARG A 8 -19.42 -6.22 0.52
C ARG A 8 -18.60 -5.57 1.62
N ILE A 9 -19.06 -5.75 2.85
CA ILE A 9 -18.28 -5.55 4.06
C ILE A 9 -18.05 -6.93 4.66
N GLN A 10 -16.80 -7.27 4.90
CA GLN A 10 -16.39 -8.50 5.56
C GLN A 10 -15.54 -8.11 6.76
N GLU A 11 -15.87 -8.63 7.92
CA GLU A 11 -15.09 -8.49 9.14
C GLU A 11 -14.57 -9.86 9.54
N ASP A 12 -13.31 -9.92 9.90
CA ASP A 12 -12.63 -11.09 10.45
C ASP A 12 -11.94 -10.67 11.74
N TYR A 13 -12.06 -11.47 12.79
CA TYR A 13 -11.47 -11.21 14.09
C TYR A 13 -10.74 -12.44 14.57
N ASP A 14 -9.44 -12.30 14.75
CA ASP A 14 -8.56 -13.30 15.35
C ASP A 14 -8.49 -13.04 16.87
N GLU A 15 -9.20 -13.87 17.65
CA GLU A 15 -9.28 -13.73 19.11
C GLU A 15 -7.94 -14.00 19.79
N GLU A 16 -7.08 -14.88 19.23
CA GLU A 16 -5.78 -15.22 19.83
C GLU A 16 -4.81 -14.05 19.72
N LYS A 17 -4.92 -13.26 18.65
CA LYS A 17 -4.01 -12.15 18.35
C LYS A 17 -4.61 -10.78 18.65
N ASP A 18 -5.87 -10.73 19.05
CA ASP A 18 -6.66 -9.49 19.17
C ASP A 18 -6.56 -8.59 17.90
N VAL A 19 -6.54 -9.22 16.72
CA VAL A 19 -6.44 -8.54 15.43
C VAL A 19 -7.77 -8.54 14.73
N ARG A 20 -8.26 -7.37 14.39
CA ARG A 20 -9.49 -7.21 13.61
C ARG A 20 -9.17 -6.72 12.20
N THR A 21 -9.60 -7.47 11.21
CA THR A 21 -9.47 -7.10 9.80
C THR A 21 -10.84 -6.82 9.20
N THR A 22 -11.04 -5.61 8.71
CA THR A 22 -12.26 -5.19 8.02
C THR A 22 -11.94 -4.96 6.54
N VAL A 23 -12.62 -5.67 5.65
CA VAL A 23 -12.50 -5.52 4.20
C VAL A 23 -13.80 -4.96 3.64
N VAL A 24 -13.71 -3.78 3.04
CA VAL A 24 -14.83 -3.12 2.36
C VAL A 24 -14.53 -3.07 0.87
N ARG A 25 -15.40 -3.68 0.07
CA ARG A 25 -15.31 -3.64 -1.39
C ARG A 25 -16.44 -2.81 -1.96
N ILE A 26 -16.09 -1.74 -2.66
CA ILE A 26 -17.01 -0.83 -3.32
C ILE A 26 -16.86 -1.04 -4.82
N VAL A 27 -17.84 -1.68 -5.44
CA VAL A 27 -17.78 -2.08 -6.86
C VAL A 27 -18.73 -1.24 -7.71
N THR A 28 -19.77 -0.65 -7.08
CA THR A 28 -20.80 0.10 -7.79
C THR A 28 -20.69 1.61 -7.52
N GLU A 29 -21.16 2.42 -8.48
CA GLU A 29 -21.24 3.88 -8.30
C GLU A 29 -22.20 4.26 -7.16
N ASN A 30 -23.28 3.51 -7.01
CA ASN A 30 -24.24 3.74 -5.94
C ASN A 30 -23.63 3.44 -4.56
N GLY A 31 -22.82 2.37 -4.47
CA GLY A 31 -22.03 2.07 -3.27
C GLY A 31 -21.02 3.18 -2.97
N ALA A 32 -20.33 3.68 -3.98
CA ALA A 32 -19.39 4.79 -3.84
C ALA A 32 -20.07 6.05 -3.30
N LYS A 33 -21.23 6.42 -3.85
CA LYS A 33 -22.04 7.56 -3.37
C LYS A 33 -22.56 7.33 -1.95
N ALA A 34 -23.07 6.13 -1.65
CA ALA A 34 -23.62 5.81 -0.33
C ALA A 34 -22.55 5.82 0.77
N MET A 35 -21.33 5.37 0.45
CA MET A 35 -20.20 5.30 1.39
C MET A 35 -19.33 6.57 1.39
N GLY A 36 -19.54 7.50 0.46
CA GLY A 36 -18.73 8.71 0.31
C GLY A 36 -17.26 8.41 -0.01
N ARG A 37 -16.99 7.30 -0.73
CA ARG A 37 -15.64 6.83 -1.08
C ARG A 37 -15.60 6.35 -2.52
N PRO A 38 -14.46 6.48 -3.22
CA PRO A 38 -14.29 5.93 -4.57
C PRO A 38 -14.49 4.41 -4.62
N GLN A 39 -14.77 3.90 -5.83
CA GLN A 39 -14.75 2.45 -6.07
C GLN A 39 -13.37 1.88 -5.79
N GLY A 40 -13.31 0.74 -5.11
CA GLY A 40 -12.06 0.12 -4.71
C GLY A 40 -12.22 -0.87 -3.58
N THR A 41 -11.10 -1.37 -3.11
CA THR A 41 -11.02 -2.25 -1.93
C THR A 41 -10.30 -1.51 -0.81
N TYR A 42 -10.92 -1.47 0.34
CA TYR A 42 -10.44 -0.82 1.56
C TYR A 42 -10.27 -1.88 2.64
N ILE A 43 -9.07 -2.07 3.11
CA ILE A 43 -8.73 -3.04 4.14
C ILE A 43 -8.22 -2.26 5.34
N THR A 44 -8.80 -2.51 6.50
CA THR A 44 -8.36 -1.93 7.77
C THR A 44 -7.96 -3.06 8.70
N ILE A 45 -6.73 -3.07 9.16
CA ILE A 45 -6.19 -4.00 10.14
C ILE A 45 -6.01 -3.23 11.44
N GLU A 46 -6.76 -3.59 12.46
CA GLU A 46 -6.62 -3.06 13.82
C GLU A 46 -5.85 -4.08 14.64
N ALA A 47 -4.65 -3.68 15.08
CA ALA A 47 -3.69 -4.50 15.81
C ALA A 47 -3.24 -3.71 17.06
N PRO A 48 -3.92 -3.86 18.20
CA PRO A 48 -3.71 -3.04 19.41
C PRO A 48 -2.27 -3.07 19.92
N ASP A 49 -1.61 -4.22 19.80
CA ASP A 49 -0.26 -4.43 20.32
C ASP A 49 0.85 -4.09 19.32
N LEU A 50 0.52 -3.53 18.18
CA LEU A 50 1.51 -3.13 17.15
C LEU A 50 2.54 -2.10 17.68
N SER A 51 2.20 -1.35 18.71
CA SER A 51 3.11 -0.41 19.38
C SER A 51 4.01 -1.05 20.44
N VAL A 52 3.80 -2.33 20.76
CA VAL A 52 4.62 -3.08 21.71
C VAL A 52 5.78 -3.73 20.94
N PRO A 53 7.03 -3.68 21.42
CA PRO A 53 8.16 -4.32 20.76
C PRO A 53 8.10 -5.86 20.95
N ASP A 54 7.34 -6.53 20.08
CA ASP A 54 7.20 -7.98 20.00
C ASP A 54 7.45 -8.41 18.56
N GLU A 55 8.58 -9.07 18.31
CA GLU A 55 9.01 -9.47 16.96
C GLU A 55 8.09 -10.54 16.37
N ASP A 56 7.56 -11.45 17.18
CA ASP A 56 6.65 -12.50 16.71
C ASP A 56 5.32 -11.90 16.28
N TYR A 57 4.76 -11.01 17.10
CA TYR A 57 3.53 -10.28 16.75
C TYR A 57 3.71 -9.42 15.48
N HIS A 58 4.82 -8.70 15.38
CA HIS A 58 5.10 -7.88 14.18
C HIS A 58 5.24 -8.73 12.91
N ARG A 59 5.84 -9.92 13.02
CA ARG A 59 5.94 -10.86 11.89
C ARG A 59 4.56 -11.33 11.45
N GLU A 60 3.70 -11.71 12.36
CA GLU A 60 2.33 -12.13 12.06
C GLU A 60 1.50 -11.04 11.38
N ILE A 61 1.58 -9.80 11.87
CA ILE A 61 0.93 -8.66 11.22
C ILE A 61 1.51 -8.42 9.80
N SER A 62 2.82 -8.58 9.61
CA SER A 62 3.47 -8.47 8.31
C SER A 62 2.98 -9.55 7.34
N GLU A 63 2.75 -10.78 7.81
CA GLU A 63 2.17 -11.86 7.02
C GLU A 63 0.74 -11.55 6.59
N GLU A 64 -0.08 -10.99 7.49
CA GLU A 64 -1.45 -10.58 7.17
C GLU A 64 -1.47 -9.44 6.13
N ILE A 65 -0.60 -8.44 6.27
CA ILE A 65 -0.41 -7.40 5.25
C ILE A 65 -0.02 -8.03 3.90
N SER A 66 0.95 -8.94 3.90
CA SER A 66 1.43 -9.62 2.70
C SER A 66 0.32 -10.42 2.01
N LYS A 67 -0.52 -11.11 2.77
CA LYS A 67 -1.68 -11.86 2.28
C LYS A 67 -2.66 -10.94 1.54
N HIS A 68 -2.98 -9.80 2.13
CA HIS A 68 -3.87 -8.82 1.50
C HIS A 68 -3.26 -8.16 0.28
N LEU A 69 -1.98 -7.79 0.30
CA LEU A 69 -1.28 -7.26 -0.87
C LEU A 69 -1.27 -8.25 -2.04
N LYS A 70 -1.02 -9.54 -1.78
CA LYS A 70 -1.07 -10.61 -2.80
C LYS A 70 -2.47 -10.81 -3.39
N GLN A 71 -3.54 -10.50 -2.66
CA GLN A 71 -4.90 -10.54 -3.19
C GLN A 71 -5.23 -9.34 -4.07
N LEU A 72 -4.63 -8.18 -3.80
CA LEU A 72 -4.86 -6.94 -4.54
C LEU A 72 -3.99 -6.83 -5.79
N ILE A 73 -2.79 -7.39 -5.75
CA ILE A 73 -1.81 -7.33 -6.83
C ILE A 73 -1.67 -8.73 -7.43
N ASP A 74 -1.97 -8.88 -8.72
CA ASP A 74 -1.70 -10.14 -9.43
C ASP A 74 -0.19 -10.33 -9.64
N LEU A 75 0.43 -11.08 -8.73
CA LEU A 75 1.86 -11.39 -8.74
C LEU A 75 2.21 -12.68 -9.50
N LYS A 76 1.27 -13.28 -10.24
CA LYS A 76 1.51 -14.50 -11.04
C LYS A 76 2.40 -14.25 -12.25
N LYS A 77 2.42 -13.00 -12.75
CA LYS A 77 3.27 -12.57 -13.85
C LYS A 77 4.27 -11.55 -13.35
N GLU A 78 5.42 -11.47 -14.01
CA GLU A 78 6.39 -10.41 -13.74
C GLU A 78 5.72 -9.04 -13.83
N LYS A 79 5.95 -8.22 -12.80
CA LYS A 79 5.41 -6.86 -12.69
C LYS A 79 6.54 -5.87 -12.50
N SER A 80 6.34 -4.67 -13.05
CA SER A 80 7.11 -3.49 -12.70
C SER A 80 6.38 -2.74 -11.59
N ILE A 81 7.01 -2.67 -10.43
CA ILE A 81 6.41 -2.09 -9.21
C ILE A 81 7.23 -0.86 -8.82
N LEU A 82 6.55 0.26 -8.68
CA LEU A 82 7.11 1.48 -8.11
C LEU A 82 6.60 1.63 -6.68
N VAL A 83 7.50 1.66 -5.71
CA VAL A 83 7.17 1.95 -4.31
C VAL A 83 7.52 3.40 -4.02
N VAL A 84 6.55 4.15 -3.51
CA VAL A 84 6.68 5.57 -3.18
C VAL A 84 6.54 5.73 -1.67
N GLY A 85 7.62 6.14 -1.01
CA GLY A 85 7.61 6.49 0.41
C GLY A 85 7.25 7.96 0.59
N LEU A 86 6.02 8.23 1.01
CA LEU A 86 5.55 9.60 1.29
C LEU A 86 5.99 10.02 2.69
N GLY A 87 6.19 11.31 2.86
CA GLY A 87 6.52 11.93 4.14
C GLY A 87 7.95 12.47 4.22
N ASN A 88 8.36 12.80 5.43
CA ASN A 88 9.64 13.41 5.75
C ASN A 88 10.45 12.52 6.70
N ALA A 89 11.57 11.99 6.22
CA ALA A 89 12.47 11.14 7.01
C ALA A 89 13.02 11.83 8.28
N GLY A 90 13.10 13.17 8.28
CA GLY A 90 13.54 13.97 9.43
C GLY A 90 12.48 14.18 10.52
N ILE A 91 11.25 13.71 10.32
CA ILE A 91 10.14 13.86 11.27
C ILE A 91 9.61 12.48 11.63
N THR A 92 9.84 12.02 12.86
CA THR A 92 9.49 10.65 13.30
C THR A 92 8.03 10.26 13.00
N ALA A 93 7.09 11.17 13.20
CA ALA A 93 5.67 10.90 12.96
C ALA A 93 5.32 10.78 11.46
N ASP A 94 6.22 11.17 10.55
CA ASP A 94 6.02 11.24 9.10
C ASP A 94 7.08 10.42 8.34
N ALA A 95 7.88 9.62 9.04
CA ALA A 95 9.04 8.94 8.48
C ALA A 95 8.75 7.51 7.98
N LEU A 96 7.54 6.99 8.15
CA LEU A 96 7.20 5.59 7.82
C LEU A 96 7.50 5.27 6.36
N GLY A 97 6.97 6.05 5.42
CA GLY A 97 7.15 5.83 3.99
C GLY A 97 8.63 5.81 3.58
N PRO A 98 9.41 6.86 3.90
CA PRO A 98 10.86 6.89 3.68
C PRO A 98 11.58 5.66 4.22
N HIS A 99 11.37 5.30 5.48
CA HIS A 99 12.04 4.15 6.11
C HIS A 99 11.69 2.82 5.46
N VAL A 100 10.44 2.63 5.03
CA VAL A 100 10.08 1.41 4.30
C VAL A 100 10.86 1.33 2.98
N VAL A 101 10.93 2.43 2.20
CA VAL A 101 11.66 2.44 0.93
C VAL A 101 13.14 2.19 1.12
N GLU A 102 13.78 2.76 2.16
CA GLU A 102 15.18 2.54 2.49
C GLU A 102 15.50 1.07 2.80
N ASN A 103 14.55 0.33 3.36
CA ASN A 103 14.72 -1.07 3.73
C ASN A 103 14.27 -2.07 2.63
N LEU A 104 13.74 -1.58 1.50
CA LEU A 104 13.32 -2.44 0.41
C LEU A 104 14.49 -2.85 -0.49
N ARG A 105 14.46 -4.11 -0.95
CA ARG A 105 15.38 -4.59 -1.97
C ARG A 105 14.92 -4.14 -3.36
N MET A 106 15.64 -3.22 -3.97
CA MET A 106 15.40 -2.77 -5.33
C MET A 106 15.99 -3.76 -6.34
N THR A 107 15.17 -4.22 -7.27
CA THR A 107 15.53 -5.27 -8.23
C THR A 107 15.53 -4.81 -9.69
N ARG A 108 14.84 -3.68 -9.99
CA ARG A 108 14.68 -3.19 -11.37
C ARG A 108 16.01 -3.00 -12.10
N HIS A 109 17.01 -2.40 -11.46
CA HIS A 109 18.32 -2.15 -12.05
C HIS A 109 19.10 -3.46 -12.28
N ILE A 110 18.99 -4.43 -11.36
CA ILE A 110 19.64 -5.75 -11.46
C ILE A 110 19.08 -6.51 -12.67
N ILE A 111 17.75 -6.56 -12.78
CA ILE A 111 17.09 -7.25 -13.89
C ILE A 111 17.40 -6.57 -15.23
N ARG A 112 17.50 -5.24 -15.25
CA ARG A 112 17.85 -4.47 -16.46
C ARG A 112 19.27 -4.73 -16.92
N GLU A 113 20.23 -4.82 -16.00
CA GLU A 113 21.65 -4.99 -16.30
C GLU A 113 22.01 -6.44 -16.65
N TYR A 114 21.56 -7.37 -15.84
CA TYR A 114 21.98 -8.78 -15.93
C TYR A 114 20.94 -9.70 -16.58
N GLY A 115 19.74 -9.18 -16.85
CA GLY A 115 18.60 -10.00 -17.25
C GLY A 115 18.19 -10.95 -16.13
N LEU A 116 17.30 -11.87 -16.47
CA LEU A 116 16.81 -12.88 -15.52
C LEU A 116 17.65 -14.17 -15.54
N ARG A 117 18.81 -14.20 -16.22
CA ARG A 117 19.64 -15.40 -16.35
C ARG A 117 20.24 -15.80 -15.00
N GLY A 118 19.86 -16.97 -14.49
CA GLY A 118 20.43 -17.55 -13.26
C GLY A 118 19.69 -17.20 -11.97
N ILE A 119 18.58 -16.49 -12.04
CA ILE A 119 17.69 -16.21 -10.92
C ILE A 119 16.39 -17.00 -11.17
N ASP A 120 15.73 -17.47 -10.11
CA ASP A 120 14.46 -18.18 -10.22
C ASP A 120 13.39 -17.25 -10.85
N HIS A 121 13.25 -17.33 -12.16
CA HIS A 121 12.56 -16.36 -13.03
C HIS A 121 11.07 -16.20 -12.73
N GLU A 122 10.45 -17.23 -12.13
CA GLU A 122 9.01 -17.23 -11.92
C GLU A 122 8.54 -16.33 -10.76
N LYS A 123 9.48 -15.77 -9.98
CA LYS A 123 9.14 -15.07 -8.72
C LYS A 123 9.75 -13.69 -8.54
N MET A 124 10.50 -13.16 -9.51
CA MET A 124 11.16 -11.86 -9.34
C MET A 124 10.43 -10.76 -10.12
N HIS A 125 9.98 -9.74 -9.38
CA HIS A 125 9.37 -8.53 -9.94
C HIS A 125 10.42 -7.42 -10.06
N ARG A 126 10.22 -6.49 -11.00
CA ARG A 126 11.05 -5.29 -11.15
C ARG A 126 10.61 -4.22 -10.15
N VAL A 127 11.25 -4.19 -8.99
CA VAL A 127 10.95 -3.23 -7.93
C VAL A 127 11.88 -2.05 -8.01
N SER A 128 11.32 -0.85 -8.03
CA SER A 128 11.99 0.43 -7.86
C SER A 128 11.32 1.22 -6.76
N GLY A 129 12.05 2.12 -6.13
CA GLY A 129 11.54 2.95 -5.05
C GLY A 129 11.98 4.39 -5.18
N ILE A 130 11.17 5.30 -4.65
CA ILE A 130 11.47 6.72 -4.56
C ILE A 130 10.90 7.28 -3.25
N VAL A 131 11.66 8.18 -2.65
CA VAL A 131 11.22 9.06 -1.57
C VAL A 131 11.21 10.48 -2.14
N PRO A 132 10.05 10.99 -2.58
CA PRO A 132 9.97 12.29 -3.26
C PRO A 132 10.28 13.46 -2.32
N GLY A 133 10.22 13.27 -1.01
CA GLY A 133 10.31 14.33 -0.02
C GLY A 133 9.03 15.16 0.07
N VAL A 134 9.10 16.26 0.78
CA VAL A 134 7.97 17.18 0.98
C VAL A 134 8.19 18.49 0.23
N MET A 135 7.12 19.20 -0.11
CA MET A 135 7.17 20.43 -0.91
C MET A 135 8.10 21.49 -0.29
N ALA A 136 8.19 21.56 1.04
CA ALA A 136 9.10 22.47 1.72
C ALA A 136 10.60 22.21 1.45
N GLN A 137 10.95 20.98 1.05
CA GLN A 137 12.32 20.60 0.72
C GLN A 137 12.59 20.71 -0.79
N THR A 138 11.61 20.34 -1.61
CA THR A 138 11.78 20.21 -3.06
C THR A 138 11.32 21.44 -3.86
N GLY A 139 10.42 22.22 -3.30
CA GLY A 139 9.73 23.31 -4.02
C GLY A 139 8.71 22.82 -5.06
N MET A 140 8.45 21.50 -5.11
CA MET A 140 7.53 20.87 -6.06
C MET A 140 6.42 20.14 -5.32
N GLU A 141 5.26 20.04 -5.93
CA GLU A 141 4.22 19.14 -5.44
C GLU A 141 4.67 17.68 -5.54
N THR A 142 4.44 16.90 -4.50
CA THR A 142 4.81 15.46 -4.49
C THR A 142 4.18 14.70 -5.66
N ALA A 143 2.95 15.09 -6.04
CA ALA A 143 2.25 14.50 -7.18
C ALA A 143 2.96 14.74 -8.51
N GLU A 144 3.54 15.92 -8.74
CA GLU A 144 4.29 16.24 -9.95
C GLU A 144 5.51 15.34 -10.11
N ILE A 145 6.26 15.15 -9.00
CA ILE A 145 7.44 14.27 -8.98
C ILE A 145 7.02 12.84 -9.32
N ILE A 146 5.97 12.33 -8.66
CA ILE A 146 5.48 10.96 -8.87
C ILE A 146 5.00 10.78 -10.31
N GLN A 147 4.23 11.71 -10.85
CA GLN A 147 3.74 11.68 -12.22
C GLN A 147 4.89 11.63 -13.23
N GLY A 148 5.93 12.44 -13.03
CA GLY A 148 7.14 12.42 -13.86
C GLY A 148 7.83 11.05 -13.84
N VAL A 149 8.00 10.46 -12.66
CA VAL A 149 8.61 9.13 -12.51
C VAL A 149 7.74 8.04 -13.12
N VAL A 150 6.42 8.09 -12.94
CA VAL A 150 5.47 7.13 -13.52
C VAL A 150 5.46 7.21 -15.03
N ALA A 151 5.48 8.42 -15.60
CA ALA A 151 5.52 8.63 -17.05
C ALA A 151 6.77 8.03 -17.69
N GLU A 152 7.92 8.15 -17.03
CA GLU A 152 9.20 7.61 -17.50
C GLU A 152 9.34 6.11 -17.27
N THR A 153 8.98 5.63 -16.07
CA THR A 153 9.23 4.24 -15.68
C THR A 153 8.14 3.26 -16.07
N LYS A 154 6.93 3.76 -16.32
CA LYS A 154 5.72 3.02 -16.71
C LYS A 154 5.50 1.76 -15.88
N PRO A 155 5.34 1.90 -14.56
CA PRO A 155 5.13 0.75 -13.69
C PRO A 155 3.74 0.14 -13.92
N ASP A 156 3.62 -1.19 -13.76
CA ASP A 156 2.32 -1.87 -13.75
C ASP A 156 1.53 -1.58 -12.46
N VAL A 157 2.26 -1.32 -11.36
CA VAL A 157 1.70 -1.07 -10.03
C VAL A 157 2.49 0.04 -9.34
N VAL A 158 1.77 0.97 -8.73
CA VAL A 158 2.33 1.97 -7.81
C VAL A 158 1.83 1.66 -6.41
N VAL A 159 2.76 1.50 -5.46
CA VAL A 159 2.45 1.33 -4.02
C VAL A 159 2.93 2.57 -3.29
N ALA A 160 2.00 3.40 -2.84
CA ALA A 160 2.31 4.56 -2.01
C ALA A 160 2.17 4.20 -0.53
N ILE A 161 3.18 4.53 0.26
CA ILE A 161 3.25 4.25 1.70
C ILE A 161 3.35 5.58 2.43
N ASP A 162 2.44 5.79 3.38
CA ASP A 162 2.34 7.02 4.14
C ASP A 162 2.04 6.74 5.62
N ALA A 163 2.40 7.67 6.48
CA ALA A 163 2.03 7.61 7.88
C ALA A 163 0.60 8.12 8.07
N LEU A 164 -0.25 7.29 8.71
CA LEU A 164 -1.62 7.67 8.99
C LEU A 164 -1.70 8.73 10.09
N ALA A 165 -2.31 9.86 9.78
CA ALA A 165 -2.74 10.83 10.77
C ALA A 165 -3.95 10.28 11.55
N ALA A 166 -3.72 9.75 12.74
CA ALA A 166 -4.80 9.23 13.57
C ALA A 166 -5.63 10.37 14.17
N ARG A 167 -6.95 10.39 13.92
CA ARG A 167 -7.89 11.32 14.57
C ARG A 167 -8.11 11.02 16.06
N SER A 168 -7.65 9.86 16.54
CA SER A 168 -7.80 9.39 17.92
C SER A 168 -6.51 8.75 18.37
N VAL A 169 -6.06 9.09 19.57
CA VAL A 169 -4.88 8.49 20.23
C VAL A 169 -5.00 6.96 20.34
N ARG A 170 -6.22 6.43 20.45
CA ARG A 170 -6.47 4.98 20.50
C ARG A 170 -6.09 4.24 19.21
N ARG A 171 -6.05 4.92 18.06
CA ARG A 171 -5.69 4.35 16.75
C ARG A 171 -4.25 4.62 16.35
N LEU A 172 -3.55 5.46 17.09
CA LEU A 172 -2.16 5.80 16.81
C LEU A 172 -1.28 4.56 16.96
N ASN A 173 -0.51 4.23 15.93
CA ASN A 173 0.37 3.05 15.87
C ASN A 173 -0.33 1.70 16.11
N ARG A 174 -1.64 1.60 15.82
CA ARG A 174 -2.44 0.39 16.02
C ARG A 174 -3.32 0.05 14.83
N THR A 175 -3.26 0.84 13.78
CA THR A 175 -4.14 0.67 12.61
C THR A 175 -3.34 0.78 11.34
N ILE A 176 -3.51 -0.21 10.45
CA ILE A 176 -2.96 -0.22 9.11
C ILE A 176 -4.12 -0.15 8.14
N GLN A 177 -4.02 0.71 7.13
CA GLN A 177 -5.01 0.81 6.07
C GLN A 177 -4.36 0.52 4.72
N ILE A 178 -4.98 -0.38 3.96
CA ILE A 178 -4.57 -0.73 2.60
C ILE A 178 -5.71 -0.35 1.68
N LEU A 179 -5.43 0.47 0.66
CA LEU A 179 -6.41 0.91 -0.32
C LEU A 179 -5.96 0.50 -1.71
N SER A 180 -6.83 -0.17 -2.45
CA SER A 180 -6.65 -0.42 -3.88
C SER A 180 -7.76 0.30 -4.63
N LEU A 181 -7.42 1.38 -5.32
CA LEU A 181 -8.36 2.14 -6.12
C LEU A 181 -8.39 1.58 -7.54
N ILE A 182 -9.59 1.38 -8.07
CA ILE A 182 -9.78 1.02 -9.48
C ILE A 182 -9.76 2.35 -10.25
N HIS A 183 -8.66 2.63 -10.95
CA HIS A 183 -8.65 3.71 -11.93
C HIS A 183 -9.47 3.24 -13.14
N ILE A 184 -10.67 3.78 -13.28
CA ILE A 184 -11.36 3.77 -14.55
C ILE A 184 -10.67 4.85 -15.38
N SER A 185 -9.73 4.46 -16.24
CA SER A 185 -9.23 5.35 -17.27
C SER A 185 -10.43 5.73 -18.15
N GLU A 186 -10.82 6.99 -18.12
CA GLU A 186 -11.77 7.50 -19.11
C GLU A 186 -11.17 7.24 -20.50
N PRO A 187 -11.96 6.65 -21.42
CA PRO A 187 -11.49 6.51 -22.80
C PRO A 187 -11.31 7.91 -23.39
N THR A 188 -10.07 8.26 -23.74
CA THR A 188 -9.73 9.43 -24.57
C THR A 188 -10.34 9.31 -25.93
#